data_ef5327c3d1fc4efac04f5b97145e6e5c
#
_entry.id   ef5327c3d1fc4efac04f5b97145e6e5c
#
_cell.length_a   1.000
_cell.length_b   1.000
_cell.length_c   1.000
_cell.angle_alpha   90.00
_cell.angle_beta   90.00
_cell.angle_gamma   90.00
#
_symmetry.space_group_name_H-M   'P 1'
#
loop_
_entity.id
_entity.type
_entity.pdbx_description
1 polymer ?
#
loop_
_entity_poly.entity_id
_entity_poly.type
_entity_poly.pdbx_seq_one_letter_code
_entity_poly.pdbx_strand_id
1 'polypeptide(L)'
;ALTESRVYAADQLFATLDPTLRRLEVEDVGPVVLADTVGFIRHRPHKLVEAFQATLQEAAEASLLVHVIDAADPDRDLNVNQVNEVLDEIGALDVPTLKVMNKVDLFDSAPRIERNADGRPESVWLSARDGRGLELFEQALSECLADDIIDFDITLTPVQGKLRAGLHELGAVREERFDEQGRTLLEIRLPRRDFLQLMARLGESANDYLPEELQEGPVWEQ
;
A
#
# COMPACT_ATOMS: atom_id res chain seq x y z
N ALA A 1 -0.42 -9.16 15.71
CA ALA A 1 0.95 -9.69 15.83
C ALA A 1 1.99 -8.64 15.42
N LEU A 2 1.82 -7.94 14.30
CA LEU A 2 2.73 -6.89 13.81
C LEU A 2 2.64 -5.57 14.60
N THR A 3 1.55 -5.34 15.28
CA THR A 3 1.35 -4.18 16.15
C THR A 3 1.00 -4.66 17.55
N GLU A 4 1.63 -4.12 18.59
CA GLU A 4 1.52 -4.58 20.00
C GLU A 4 0.11 -4.49 20.62
N SER A 5 -0.94 -4.19 19.87
CA SER A 5 -2.30 -4.09 20.38
C SER A 5 -3.00 -5.44 20.41
N ARG A 6 -3.45 -5.84 21.61
CA ARG A 6 -4.36 -6.98 21.82
C ARG A 6 -5.71 -6.66 21.20
N VAL A 7 -5.97 -7.14 19.99
CA VAL A 7 -7.31 -7.11 19.39
C VAL A 7 -8.02 -8.39 19.76
N TYR A 8 -9.23 -8.28 20.23
CA TYR A 8 -10.14 -9.40 20.46
C TYR A 8 -10.47 -10.01 19.10
N ALA A 9 -9.92 -11.19 18.81
CA ALA A 9 -10.34 -11.99 17.67
C ALA A 9 -11.70 -12.63 18.03
N ALA A 10 -12.79 -12.06 17.56
CA ALA A 10 -14.11 -12.64 17.70
C ALA A 10 -14.53 -13.21 16.34
N ASP A 11 -15.11 -14.41 16.35
CA ASP A 11 -15.80 -15.04 15.21
C ASP A 11 -17.12 -14.29 14.90
N GLN A 12 -17.05 -12.99 14.73
CA GLN A 12 -18.21 -12.14 14.44
C GLN A 12 -18.05 -11.52 13.05
N LEU A 13 -19.08 -11.70 12.23
CA LEU A 13 -19.28 -10.92 11.01
C LEU A 13 -19.32 -9.43 11.42
N PHE A 14 -18.59 -8.56 10.69
CA PHE A 14 -18.45 -7.11 10.99
C PHE A 14 -17.66 -6.79 12.28
N ALA A 15 -16.57 -7.51 12.54
CA ALA A 15 -15.69 -7.18 13.66
C ALA A 15 -15.07 -5.77 13.54
N THR A 16 -14.94 -5.24 12.32
CA THR A 16 -14.46 -3.89 12.02
C THR A 16 -15.54 -3.14 11.24
N LEU A 17 -16.13 -2.09 11.81
CA LEU A 17 -17.13 -1.21 11.16
C LEU A 17 -16.48 0.09 10.68
N ASP A 18 -15.49 0.60 11.43
CA ASP A 18 -14.69 1.76 11.07
C ASP A 18 -13.27 1.31 10.77
N PRO A 19 -12.61 1.82 9.69
CA PRO A 19 -11.24 1.47 9.38
C PRO A 19 -10.33 1.82 10.55
N THR A 20 -9.57 0.84 11.02
CA THR A 20 -8.57 1.06 12.07
C THR A 20 -7.24 1.36 11.43
N LEU A 21 -6.80 2.61 11.50
CA LEU A 21 -5.50 3.03 11.00
C LEU A 21 -4.40 2.71 12.01
N ARG A 22 -3.32 2.08 11.56
CA ARG A 22 -2.15 1.75 12.37
C ARG A 22 -0.89 2.14 11.65
N ARG A 23 0.03 2.78 12.38
CA ARG A 23 1.35 3.10 11.85
C ARG A 23 2.29 1.94 12.08
N LEU A 24 3.04 1.59 11.04
CA LEU A 24 4.08 0.56 11.01
C LEU A 24 5.34 1.19 10.43
N GLU A 25 6.51 0.95 11.05
CA GLU A 25 7.79 1.29 10.43
C GLU A 25 8.24 0.09 9.59
N VAL A 26 8.43 0.32 8.31
CA VAL A 26 8.88 -0.71 7.36
C VAL A 26 10.32 -0.41 6.98
N GLU A 27 11.19 -1.41 7.07
CA GLU A 27 12.60 -1.28 6.74
C GLU A 27 12.76 -0.81 5.29
N ASP A 28 13.69 0.10 5.02
CA ASP A 28 13.98 0.72 3.72
C ASP A 28 12.86 1.61 3.13
N VAL A 29 11.66 1.59 3.69
CA VAL A 29 10.52 2.40 3.23
C VAL A 29 10.25 3.58 4.18
N GLY A 30 10.26 3.31 5.49
CA GLY A 30 9.90 4.26 6.52
C GLY A 30 8.49 4.03 7.06
N PRO A 31 7.80 5.10 7.53
CA PRO A 31 6.49 4.98 8.14
C PRO A 31 5.40 4.68 7.11
N VAL A 32 4.67 3.60 7.34
CA VAL A 32 3.54 3.15 6.53
C VAL A 32 2.27 3.16 7.39
N VAL A 33 1.16 3.57 6.82
CA VAL A 33 -0.16 3.49 7.46
C VAL A 33 -0.89 2.26 6.95
N LEU A 34 -1.15 1.32 7.85
CA LEU A 34 -1.96 0.14 7.58
C LEU A 34 -3.42 0.44 7.95
N ALA A 35 -4.32 0.35 6.97
CA ALA A 35 -5.76 0.44 7.17
C ALA A 35 -6.37 -0.97 7.23
N ASP A 36 -6.94 -1.34 8.39
CA ASP A 36 -7.70 -2.57 8.54
C ASP A 36 -9.14 -2.31 8.08
N THR A 37 -9.54 -2.98 7.00
CA THR A 37 -10.87 -2.83 6.41
C THR A 37 -11.81 -3.94 6.84
N VAL A 38 -13.09 -3.79 6.52
CA VAL A 38 -14.12 -4.80 6.82
C VAL A 38 -13.85 -6.08 6.06
N GLY A 39 -13.93 -7.23 6.75
CA GLY A 39 -13.79 -8.54 6.13
C GLY A 39 -14.82 -8.77 5.02
N PHE A 40 -14.37 -9.39 3.95
CA PHE A 40 -15.21 -9.71 2.80
C PHE A 40 -16.29 -10.73 3.17
N ILE A 41 -17.56 -10.41 2.87
CA ILE A 41 -18.72 -11.23 3.24
C ILE A 41 -19.32 -11.86 1.98
N ARG A 42 -19.47 -13.18 1.99
CA ARG A 42 -20.22 -13.92 0.96
C ARG A 42 -21.67 -13.40 0.91
N HIS A 43 -22.25 -13.22 -0.25
CA HIS A 43 -23.65 -12.84 -0.50
C HIS A 43 -24.00 -11.41 -0.02
N ARG A 44 -23.49 -10.39 -0.75
CA ARG A 44 -23.79 -8.98 -0.41
C ARG A 44 -25.22 -8.58 -0.75
N PRO A 45 -25.97 -8.01 0.21
CA PRO A 45 -27.08 -7.14 -0.15
C PRO A 45 -26.50 -5.84 -0.75
N HIS A 46 -27.00 -5.41 -1.91
CA HIS A 46 -26.61 -4.16 -2.59
C HIS A 46 -26.62 -2.90 -1.68
N LYS A 47 -27.36 -2.93 -0.59
CA LYS A 47 -27.41 -1.86 0.43
C LYS A 47 -26.13 -1.71 1.27
N LEU A 48 -25.27 -2.73 1.32
CA LEU A 48 -24.00 -2.66 2.06
C LEU A 48 -22.90 -1.95 1.27
N VAL A 49 -22.97 -1.94 -0.06
CA VAL A 49 -21.99 -1.24 -0.91
C VAL A 49 -21.98 0.26 -0.62
N GLU A 50 -23.16 0.88 -0.43
CA GLU A 50 -23.25 2.31 -0.10
C GLU A 50 -22.67 2.63 1.29
N ALA A 51 -22.83 1.74 2.28
CA ALA A 51 -22.30 1.94 3.62
C ALA A 51 -20.74 1.80 3.67
N PHE A 52 -20.16 1.08 2.72
CA PHE A 52 -18.70 0.82 2.65
C PHE A 52 -17.98 1.65 1.59
N GLN A 53 -18.68 2.54 0.86
CA GLN A 53 -18.07 3.33 -0.20
C GLN A 53 -16.81 4.09 0.25
N ALA A 54 -16.83 4.70 1.43
CA ALA A 54 -15.67 5.42 1.95
C ALA A 54 -14.46 4.49 2.18
N THR A 55 -14.68 3.31 2.77
CA THR A 55 -13.63 2.32 3.03
C THR A 55 -13.09 1.68 1.72
N LEU A 56 -13.98 1.50 0.74
CA LEU A 56 -13.62 0.98 -0.58
C LEU A 56 -12.83 2.02 -1.39
N GLN A 57 -13.13 3.30 -1.22
CA GLN A 57 -12.37 4.38 -1.84
C GLN A 57 -10.93 4.44 -1.30
N GLU A 58 -10.72 4.23 0.00
CA GLU A 58 -9.39 4.12 0.60
C GLU A 58 -8.58 2.97 -0.04
N ALA A 59 -9.24 1.85 -0.38
CA ALA A 59 -8.58 0.74 -1.08
C ALA A 59 -8.12 1.14 -2.49
N ALA A 60 -8.92 1.92 -3.23
CA ALA A 60 -8.55 2.41 -4.56
C ALA A 60 -7.41 3.45 -4.51
N GLU A 61 -7.25 4.13 -3.39
CA GLU A 61 -6.18 5.12 -3.16
C GLU A 61 -4.94 4.52 -2.49
N ALA A 62 -4.96 3.24 -2.07
CA ALA A 62 -3.85 2.58 -1.40
C ALA A 62 -2.64 2.38 -2.32
N SER A 63 -1.42 2.50 -1.79
CA SER A 63 -0.17 2.20 -2.52
C SER A 63 0.01 0.69 -2.72
N LEU A 64 -0.52 -0.12 -1.81
CA LEU A 64 -0.46 -1.59 -1.85
C LEU A 64 -1.69 -2.15 -1.15
N LEU A 65 -2.34 -3.13 -1.77
CA LEU A 65 -3.37 -3.94 -1.14
C LEU A 65 -2.75 -5.19 -0.53
N VAL A 66 -3.15 -5.52 0.69
CA VAL A 66 -2.78 -6.78 1.36
C VAL A 66 -4.01 -7.66 1.43
N HIS A 67 -4.10 -8.66 0.54
CA HIS A 67 -5.22 -9.60 0.49
C HIS A 67 -4.94 -10.80 1.40
N VAL A 68 -5.57 -10.83 2.58
CA VAL A 68 -5.43 -11.93 3.54
C VAL A 68 -6.41 -13.05 3.20
N ILE A 69 -5.87 -14.24 2.94
CA ILE A 69 -6.59 -15.42 2.44
C ILE A 69 -6.42 -16.56 3.46
N ASP A 70 -7.49 -17.25 3.80
CA ASP A 70 -7.42 -18.51 4.53
C ASP A 70 -6.91 -19.62 3.58
N ALA A 71 -5.66 -20.01 3.75
CA ALA A 71 -5.03 -21.02 2.90
C ALA A 71 -5.68 -22.42 3.06
N ALA A 72 -6.40 -22.65 4.17
CA ALA A 72 -7.10 -23.91 4.44
C ALA A 72 -8.54 -23.95 3.89
N ASP A 73 -9.08 -22.82 3.43
CA ASP A 73 -10.43 -22.77 2.87
C ASP A 73 -10.47 -23.51 1.52
N PRO A 74 -11.31 -24.56 1.35
CA PRO A 74 -11.46 -25.25 0.08
C PRO A 74 -12.02 -24.33 -1.03
N ASP A 75 -12.76 -23.29 -0.67
CA ASP A 75 -13.36 -22.32 -1.60
C ASP A 75 -12.49 -21.07 -1.80
N ARG A 76 -11.24 -21.08 -1.35
CA ARG A 76 -10.35 -19.90 -1.38
C ARG A 76 -10.24 -19.24 -2.76
N ASP A 77 -10.14 -20.05 -3.83
CA ASP A 77 -9.98 -19.52 -5.19
C ASP A 77 -11.26 -18.81 -5.67
N LEU A 78 -12.44 -19.32 -5.27
CA LEU A 78 -13.70 -18.64 -5.49
C LEU A 78 -13.78 -17.31 -4.72
N ASN A 79 -13.33 -17.30 -3.47
CA ASN A 79 -13.31 -16.10 -2.64
C ASN A 79 -12.35 -15.04 -3.21
N VAL A 80 -11.18 -15.45 -3.71
CA VAL A 80 -10.21 -14.54 -4.37
C VAL A 80 -10.85 -13.89 -5.59
N ASN A 81 -11.53 -14.68 -6.44
CA ASN A 81 -12.20 -14.14 -7.63
C ASN A 81 -13.30 -13.13 -7.26
N GLN A 82 -14.08 -13.41 -6.22
CA GLN A 82 -15.11 -12.47 -5.73
C GLN A 82 -14.51 -11.18 -5.20
N VAL A 83 -13.33 -11.22 -4.55
CA VAL A 83 -12.63 -10.01 -4.12
C VAL A 83 -12.16 -9.21 -5.34
N ASN A 84 -11.59 -9.88 -6.35
CA ASN A 84 -11.15 -9.21 -7.58
C ASN A 84 -12.31 -8.54 -8.33
N GLU A 85 -13.49 -9.19 -8.41
CA GLU A 85 -14.70 -8.57 -8.97
C GLU A 85 -15.06 -7.25 -8.27
N VAL A 86 -14.91 -7.22 -6.94
CA VAL A 86 -15.18 -6.00 -6.17
C VAL A 86 -14.11 -4.94 -6.39
N LEU A 87 -12.84 -5.34 -6.44
CA LEU A 87 -11.75 -4.41 -6.73
C LEU A 87 -11.93 -3.78 -8.12
N ASP A 88 -12.44 -4.56 -9.09
CA ASP A 88 -12.79 -4.04 -10.43
C ASP A 88 -13.93 -3.02 -10.35
N GLU A 89 -15.03 -3.35 -9.64
CA GLU A 89 -16.18 -2.45 -9.46
C GLU A 89 -15.82 -1.09 -8.86
N ILE A 90 -14.80 -1.04 -8.00
CA ILE A 90 -14.34 0.20 -7.34
C ILE A 90 -13.16 0.86 -8.03
N GLY A 91 -12.67 0.30 -9.15
CA GLY A 91 -11.50 0.83 -9.87
C GLY A 91 -10.17 0.64 -9.15
N ALA A 92 -10.06 -0.41 -8.30
CA ALA A 92 -8.87 -0.74 -7.53
C ALA A 92 -8.12 -1.97 -8.05
N LEU A 93 -8.51 -2.50 -9.22
CA LEU A 93 -7.90 -3.71 -9.78
C LEU A 93 -6.42 -3.52 -10.15
N ASP A 94 -6.06 -2.29 -10.57
CA ASP A 94 -4.69 -1.91 -10.94
C ASP A 94 -3.80 -1.59 -9.73
N VAL A 95 -4.35 -1.57 -8.51
CA VAL A 95 -3.54 -1.37 -7.30
C VAL A 95 -2.70 -2.62 -7.04
N PRO A 96 -1.37 -2.50 -6.89
CA PRO A 96 -0.51 -3.63 -6.55
C PRO A 96 -1.06 -4.41 -5.36
N THR A 97 -1.10 -5.74 -5.47
CA THR A 97 -1.71 -6.59 -4.43
C THR A 97 -0.74 -7.68 -3.99
N LEU A 98 -0.42 -7.71 -2.68
CA LEU A 98 0.31 -8.79 -2.03
C LEU A 98 -0.68 -9.76 -1.37
N LYS A 99 -0.70 -11.04 -1.80
CA LYS A 99 -1.53 -12.07 -1.19
C LYS A 99 -0.87 -12.63 0.06
N VAL A 100 -1.60 -12.71 1.17
CA VAL A 100 -1.15 -13.33 2.42
C VAL A 100 -1.93 -14.63 2.64
N MET A 101 -1.28 -15.76 2.35
CA MET A 101 -1.82 -17.11 2.54
C MET A 101 -1.66 -17.50 4.02
N ASN A 102 -2.67 -17.16 4.83
CA ASN A 102 -2.64 -17.35 6.27
C ASN A 102 -3.08 -18.78 6.67
N LYS A 103 -2.78 -19.16 7.92
CA LYS A 103 -3.11 -20.42 8.56
C LYS A 103 -2.27 -21.62 8.06
N VAL A 104 -0.99 -21.39 7.72
CA VAL A 104 -0.08 -22.49 7.35
C VAL A 104 0.17 -23.47 8.51
N ASP A 105 -0.20 -23.11 9.74
CA ASP A 105 -0.20 -23.99 10.91
C ASP A 105 -1.15 -25.21 10.75
N LEU A 106 -2.11 -25.13 9.82
CA LEU A 106 -3.01 -26.25 9.50
C LEU A 106 -2.44 -27.20 8.45
N PHE A 107 -1.25 -26.92 7.91
CA PHE A 107 -0.55 -27.72 6.92
C PHE A 107 0.84 -28.10 7.41
N ASP A 108 1.39 -29.18 6.85
CA ASP A 108 2.81 -29.54 6.99
C ASP A 108 3.64 -28.78 5.92
N SER A 109 3.60 -27.44 6.01
CA SER A 109 4.24 -26.55 5.03
C SER A 109 5.03 -25.46 5.75
N ALA A 110 6.23 -25.19 5.25
CA ALA A 110 7.05 -24.09 5.75
C ALA A 110 6.52 -22.74 5.22
N PRO A 111 6.63 -21.65 6.02
CA PRO A 111 6.43 -20.29 5.52
C PRO A 111 7.37 -20.00 4.35
N ARG A 112 6.88 -19.20 3.38
CA ARG A 112 7.65 -18.84 2.19
C ARG A 112 7.08 -17.61 1.51
N ILE A 113 7.91 -16.96 0.68
CA ILE A 113 7.49 -15.98 -0.30
C ILE A 113 7.43 -16.67 -1.66
N GLU A 114 6.33 -16.55 -2.37
CA GLU A 114 6.21 -16.90 -3.78
C GLU A 114 6.35 -15.63 -4.61
N ARG A 115 7.08 -15.73 -5.71
CA ARG A 115 7.43 -14.58 -6.55
C ARG A 115 6.88 -14.77 -7.96
N ASN A 116 6.50 -13.66 -8.60
CA ASN A 116 6.11 -13.66 -10.01
C ASN A 116 7.33 -13.85 -10.94
N ALA A 117 7.09 -13.80 -12.24
CA ALA A 117 8.14 -14.00 -13.27
C ALA A 117 9.25 -12.93 -13.20
N ASP A 118 8.94 -11.73 -12.69
CA ASP A 118 9.88 -10.62 -12.56
C ASP A 118 10.65 -10.66 -11.23
N GLY A 119 10.42 -11.69 -10.41
CA GLY A 119 11.06 -11.86 -9.11
C GLY A 119 10.42 -11.09 -7.96
N ARG A 120 9.31 -10.37 -8.20
CA ARG A 120 8.59 -9.60 -7.17
C ARG A 120 7.74 -10.49 -6.29
N PRO A 121 7.58 -10.19 -4.98
CA PRO A 121 6.67 -10.92 -4.13
C PRO A 121 5.24 -10.89 -4.66
N GLU A 122 4.63 -12.06 -4.87
CA GLU A 122 3.23 -12.21 -5.24
C GLU A 122 2.38 -12.72 -4.08
N SER A 123 2.93 -13.68 -3.32
CA SER A 123 2.27 -14.20 -2.13
C SER A 123 3.24 -14.54 -1.02
N VAL A 124 2.75 -14.42 0.24
CA VAL A 124 3.47 -14.84 1.44
C VAL A 124 2.64 -15.86 2.19
N TRP A 125 3.23 -17.02 2.49
CA TRP A 125 2.61 -18.07 3.28
C TRP A 125 3.06 -17.96 4.72
N LEU A 126 2.12 -17.79 5.64
CA LEU A 126 2.42 -17.56 7.06
C LEU A 126 1.32 -18.09 7.98
N SER A 127 1.59 -18.08 9.30
CA SER A 127 0.58 -18.25 10.35
C SER A 127 0.58 -17.03 11.28
N ALA A 128 -0.47 -16.25 11.21
CA ALA A 128 -0.68 -15.14 12.13
C ALA A 128 -0.94 -15.62 13.58
N ARG A 129 -1.35 -16.89 13.77
CA ARG A 129 -1.67 -17.49 15.05
C ARG A 129 -0.43 -17.74 15.88
N ASP A 130 0.59 -18.36 15.31
CA ASP A 130 1.82 -18.76 15.97
C ASP A 130 3.04 -17.93 15.55
N GLY A 131 2.82 -16.92 14.68
CA GLY A 131 3.83 -15.95 14.27
C GLY A 131 4.80 -16.43 13.20
N ARG A 132 4.67 -17.67 12.71
CA ARG A 132 5.57 -18.21 11.68
C ARG A 132 5.43 -17.47 10.37
N GLY A 133 6.53 -16.95 9.81
CA GLY A 133 6.59 -16.25 8.52
C GLY A 133 6.18 -14.78 8.57
N LEU A 134 6.03 -14.17 9.75
CA LEU A 134 5.77 -12.73 9.85
C LEU A 134 6.96 -11.92 9.37
N GLU A 135 8.18 -12.39 9.60
CA GLU A 135 9.42 -11.81 9.08
C GLU A 135 9.45 -11.81 7.54
N LEU A 136 8.90 -12.85 6.92
CA LEU A 136 8.78 -12.92 5.46
C LEU A 136 7.73 -11.96 4.92
N PHE A 137 6.67 -11.71 5.68
CA PHE A 137 5.68 -10.71 5.33
C PHE A 137 6.26 -9.31 5.40
N GLU A 138 7.01 -8.97 6.46
CA GLU A 138 7.69 -7.69 6.58
C GLU A 138 8.69 -7.48 5.44
N GLN A 139 9.46 -8.51 5.09
CA GLN A 139 10.35 -8.49 3.94
C GLN A 139 9.60 -8.25 2.64
N ALA A 140 8.53 -9.00 2.35
CA ALA A 140 7.76 -8.85 1.13
C ALA A 140 7.07 -7.49 1.04
N LEU A 141 6.61 -6.95 2.17
CA LEU A 141 6.01 -5.63 2.28
C LEU A 141 7.04 -4.54 1.94
N SER A 142 8.25 -4.63 2.51
CA SER A 142 9.36 -3.73 2.20
C SER A 142 9.69 -3.77 0.71
N GLU A 143 9.89 -4.96 0.13
CA GLU A 143 10.19 -5.12 -1.29
C GLU A 143 9.09 -4.52 -2.20
N CYS A 144 7.80 -4.80 -1.90
CA CYS A 144 6.69 -4.28 -2.70
C CYS A 144 6.55 -2.76 -2.64
N LEU A 145 6.87 -2.14 -1.50
CA LEU A 145 6.76 -0.70 -1.31
C LEU A 145 8.02 0.05 -1.73
N ALA A 146 9.20 -0.58 -1.62
CA ALA A 146 10.48 0.05 -2.00
C ALA A 146 10.59 0.31 -3.50
N ASP A 147 10.01 -0.55 -4.33
CA ASP A 147 10.02 -0.42 -5.80
C ASP A 147 9.30 0.85 -6.30
N ASP A 148 8.40 1.41 -5.52
CA ASP A 148 7.68 2.64 -5.86
C ASP A 148 8.31 3.90 -5.24
N ILE A 149 9.39 3.78 -4.47
CA ILE A 149 10.05 4.94 -3.86
C ILE A 149 10.93 5.64 -4.87
N ILE A 150 10.65 6.94 -5.07
CA ILE A 150 11.52 7.86 -5.81
C ILE A 150 12.37 8.68 -4.84
N ASP A 151 13.62 8.90 -5.21
CA ASP A 151 14.61 9.65 -4.44
C ASP A 151 15.34 10.58 -5.40
N PHE A 152 15.14 11.90 -5.29
CA PHE A 152 15.76 12.87 -6.19
C PHE A 152 15.78 14.29 -5.61
N ASP A 153 16.59 15.14 -6.22
CA ASP A 153 16.69 16.56 -5.89
C ASP A 153 15.72 17.39 -6.72
N ILE A 154 14.95 18.27 -6.06
CA ILE A 154 14.06 19.21 -6.71
C ILE A 154 14.40 20.64 -6.33
N THR A 155 14.43 21.53 -7.33
CA THR A 155 14.66 22.97 -7.11
C THR A 155 13.35 23.73 -7.30
N LEU A 156 12.91 24.40 -6.24
CA LEU A 156 11.66 25.17 -6.22
C LEU A 156 11.93 26.68 -6.17
N THR A 157 11.18 27.42 -6.97
CA THR A 157 11.14 28.88 -6.90
C THR A 157 10.24 29.35 -5.76
N PRO A 158 10.36 30.62 -5.29
CA PRO A 158 9.52 31.13 -4.19
C PRO A 158 8.01 31.07 -4.46
N VAL A 159 7.57 31.03 -5.74
CA VAL A 159 6.14 30.94 -6.11
C VAL A 159 5.57 29.53 -5.90
N GLN A 160 6.40 28.50 -5.83
CA GLN A 160 6.03 27.10 -5.65
C GLN A 160 5.87 26.68 -4.17
N GLY A 161 5.52 27.64 -3.32
CA GLY A 161 5.35 27.40 -1.89
C GLY A 161 4.31 26.34 -1.52
N LYS A 162 3.27 26.14 -2.37
CA LYS A 162 2.27 25.08 -2.16
C LYS A 162 2.86 23.69 -2.35
N LEU A 163 3.69 23.49 -3.39
CA LEU A 163 4.38 22.24 -3.65
C LEU A 163 5.35 21.92 -2.51
N ARG A 164 6.16 22.93 -2.09
CA ARG A 164 7.04 22.79 -0.93
C ARG A 164 6.27 22.35 0.32
N ALA A 165 5.17 23.02 0.64
CA ALA A 165 4.34 22.67 1.80
C ALA A 165 3.79 21.24 1.71
N GLY A 166 3.28 20.83 0.53
CA GLY A 166 2.78 19.47 0.31
C GLY A 166 3.84 18.39 0.48
N LEU A 167 5.08 18.64 0.01
CA LEU A 167 6.20 17.71 0.21
C LEU A 167 6.56 17.57 1.70
N HIS A 168 6.52 18.65 2.47
CA HIS A 168 6.71 18.61 3.93
C HIS A 168 5.56 17.88 4.65
N GLU A 169 4.29 18.10 4.24
CA GLU A 169 3.13 17.39 4.79
C GLU A 169 3.21 15.88 4.60
N LEU A 170 3.74 15.44 3.45
CA LEU A 170 3.99 14.03 3.15
C LEU A 170 5.20 13.45 3.92
N GLY A 171 5.99 14.29 4.60
CA GLY A 171 7.23 13.87 5.23
C GLY A 171 8.32 13.46 4.23
N ALA A 172 8.22 13.94 2.99
CA ALA A 172 9.07 13.55 1.87
C ALA A 172 10.46 14.22 1.91
N VAL A 173 10.60 15.36 2.60
CA VAL A 173 11.82 16.18 2.58
C VAL A 173 12.86 15.62 3.55
N ARG A 174 14.01 15.22 3.03
CA ARG A 174 15.18 14.77 3.78
C ARG A 174 16.11 15.92 4.16
N GLU A 175 16.40 16.75 3.18
CA GLU A 175 17.24 17.93 3.35
C GLU A 175 16.65 19.12 2.60
N GLU A 176 16.80 20.32 3.19
CA GLU A 176 16.37 21.57 2.60
C GLU A 176 17.50 22.59 2.67
N ARG A 177 17.79 23.24 1.54
CA ARG A 177 18.77 24.30 1.41
C ARG A 177 18.20 25.46 0.61
N PHE A 178 18.77 26.63 0.78
CA PHE A 178 18.42 27.83 0.00
C PHE A 178 19.62 28.30 -0.76
N ASP A 179 19.43 28.67 -2.02
CA ASP A 179 20.48 29.28 -2.81
C ASP A 179 20.50 30.82 -2.70
N GLU A 180 21.51 31.44 -3.28
CA GLU A 180 21.69 32.92 -3.26
C GLU A 180 20.58 33.65 -4.05
N GLN A 181 19.83 32.96 -4.90
CA GLN A 181 18.71 33.49 -5.69
C GLN A 181 17.35 33.31 -4.99
N GLY A 182 17.33 32.78 -3.77
CA GLY A 182 16.11 32.54 -2.99
C GLY A 182 15.30 31.32 -3.45
N ARG A 183 15.89 30.42 -4.26
CA ARG A 183 15.28 29.13 -4.60
C ARG A 183 15.51 28.14 -3.46
N THR A 184 14.58 27.22 -3.30
CA THR A 184 14.68 26.12 -2.33
C THR A 184 15.12 24.86 -3.05
N LEU A 185 16.21 24.27 -2.60
CA LEU A 185 16.69 22.95 -3.04
C LEU A 185 16.24 21.93 -2.00
N LEU A 186 15.49 20.92 -2.42
CA LEU A 186 15.00 19.84 -1.57
C LEU A 186 15.57 18.52 -2.06
N GLU A 187 16.14 17.74 -1.15
CA GLU A 187 16.34 16.31 -1.33
C GLU A 187 15.08 15.60 -0.86
N ILE A 188 14.36 14.94 -1.76
CA ILE A 188 13.07 14.33 -1.46
C ILE A 188 13.12 12.83 -1.70
N ARG A 189 12.42 12.10 -0.80
CA ARG A 189 12.20 10.66 -0.92
C ARG A 189 10.76 10.34 -0.50
N LEU A 190 10.00 9.74 -1.41
CA LEU A 190 8.60 9.38 -1.18
C LEU A 190 8.14 8.33 -2.20
N PRO A 191 7.02 7.62 -1.94
CA PRO A 191 6.37 6.82 -2.96
C PRO A 191 6.03 7.67 -4.19
N ARG A 192 6.34 7.14 -5.39
CA ARG A 192 6.03 7.81 -6.67
C ARG A 192 4.56 8.20 -6.78
N ARG A 193 3.68 7.30 -6.35
CA ARG A 193 2.24 7.54 -6.34
C ARG A 193 1.87 8.78 -5.54
N ASP A 194 2.44 8.95 -4.34
CA ASP A 194 2.16 10.11 -3.49
C ASP A 194 2.63 11.40 -4.14
N PHE A 195 3.77 11.36 -4.84
CA PHE A 195 4.24 12.49 -5.62
C PHE A 195 3.27 12.83 -6.76
N LEU A 196 2.83 11.84 -7.54
CA LEU A 196 1.88 12.04 -8.63
C LEU A 196 0.53 12.59 -8.14
N GLN A 197 0.02 12.08 -7.02
CA GLN A 197 -1.21 12.58 -6.40
C GLN A 197 -1.07 14.03 -5.92
N LEU A 198 0.07 14.38 -5.31
CA LEU A 198 0.36 15.76 -4.90
C LEU A 198 0.36 16.68 -6.13
N MET A 199 1.03 16.29 -7.22
CA MET A 199 1.11 17.07 -8.45
C MET A 199 -0.27 17.27 -9.06
N ALA A 200 -1.08 16.20 -9.17
CA ALA A 200 -2.45 16.27 -9.66
C ALA A 200 -3.34 17.22 -8.82
N ARG A 201 -3.22 17.14 -7.48
CA ARG A 201 -3.93 18.03 -6.54
C ARG A 201 -3.56 19.51 -6.74
N LEU A 202 -2.32 19.79 -7.09
CA LEU A 202 -1.83 21.14 -7.35
C LEU A 202 -2.09 21.63 -8.78
N GLY A 203 -2.51 20.73 -9.69
CA GLY A 203 -2.72 21.01 -11.10
C GLY A 203 -1.40 21.22 -11.87
N GLU A 204 -0.31 20.61 -11.38
CA GLU A 204 1.02 20.67 -11.97
C GLU A 204 1.38 19.33 -12.65
N SER A 205 2.25 19.38 -13.66
CA SER A 205 2.74 18.17 -14.32
C SER A 205 3.93 17.59 -13.54
N ALA A 206 3.85 16.32 -13.17
CA ALA A 206 4.94 15.64 -12.49
C ALA A 206 6.22 15.58 -13.36
N ASN A 207 6.07 15.45 -14.69
CA ASN A 207 7.20 15.37 -15.62
C ASN A 207 8.06 16.64 -15.65
N ASP A 208 7.52 17.79 -15.23
CA ASP A 208 8.28 19.05 -15.17
C ASP A 208 9.32 19.04 -14.02
N TYR A 209 9.20 18.08 -13.10
CA TYR A 209 10.03 17.97 -11.89
C TYR A 209 10.80 16.67 -11.80
N LEU A 210 10.27 15.58 -12.35
CA LEU A 210 10.94 14.27 -12.33
C LEU A 210 12.17 14.27 -13.22
N PRO A 211 13.31 13.69 -12.77
CA PRO A 211 14.43 13.34 -13.63
C PRO A 211 13.98 12.46 -14.81
N GLU A 212 14.65 12.56 -15.97
CA GLU A 212 14.31 11.80 -17.17
C GLU A 212 14.19 10.29 -16.91
N GLU A 213 15.05 9.75 -16.05
CA GLU A 213 15.08 8.34 -15.65
C GLU A 213 13.82 7.91 -14.88
N LEU A 214 13.14 8.87 -14.22
CA LEU A 214 11.92 8.66 -13.44
C LEU A 214 10.64 9.11 -14.19
N GLN A 215 10.75 9.64 -15.40
CA GLN A 215 9.58 10.06 -16.21
C GLN A 215 8.92 8.88 -16.91
N GLU A 216 9.68 7.84 -17.24
CA GLU A 216 9.12 6.58 -17.75
C GLU A 216 8.47 5.84 -16.58
N GLY A 217 7.17 5.55 -16.70
CA GLY A 217 6.46 4.72 -15.74
C GLY A 217 7.10 3.34 -15.61
N PRO A 218 6.91 2.64 -14.49
CA PRO A 218 7.42 1.28 -14.36
C PRO A 218 6.93 0.42 -15.54
N VAL A 219 7.78 -0.50 -15.99
CA VAL A 219 7.63 -1.33 -17.23
C VAL A 219 6.32 -2.11 -17.31
N TRP A 220 5.49 -2.11 -16.26
CA TRP A 220 4.17 -2.77 -16.22
C TRP A 220 3.00 -1.88 -16.68
N GLU A 221 3.22 -0.61 -17.03
CA GLU A 221 2.21 0.27 -17.65
C GLU A 221 2.20 0.22 -19.20
N GLN A 222 2.94 -0.71 -19.85
CA GLN A 222 2.99 -0.88 -21.31
C GLN A 222 2.19 -2.10 -21.77
#